data_bc1ce08fc74592c3b892277574a2e2b4
#
_entry.id   bc1ce08fc74592c3b892277574a2e2b4
#
_cell.length_a   1.000
_cell.length_b   1.000
_cell.length_c   1.000
_cell.angle_alpha   90.00
_cell.angle_beta   90.00
_cell.angle_gamma   90.00
#
_symmetry.space_group_name_H-M   'P 1'
#
loop_
_entity.id
_entity.type
_entity.pdbx_description
1 polymer ?
#
loop_
_entity_poly.entity_id
_entity_poly.type
_entity_poly.pdbx_seq_one_letter_code
_entity_poly.pdbx_strand_id
1 'polypeptide(L)'
;TLLDAEIELMTSRRESLNAELKTLNQDKERKGKVLSGLGAEIEGQNSLKALLNKEMLEVLPLVDAGVLGSSERFRLEREEASIETKLQVLSEKVAQTKLEIEQVGSQLQSVQINYNTEIYQERSQVTGEIAELEVRLPAIRQRLKETEIRSPIDGIVNRVFFNSLGAVVSSGEIIAEIVPTQGKL
;
A
#
# COMPACT_ATOMS: atom_id res chain seq x y z
N THR A 1 -20.35 14.64 11.82
CA THR A 1 -20.51 13.44 12.67
C THR A 1 -19.18 12.67 12.77
N LEU A 2 -19.06 11.68 13.70
CA LEU A 2 -17.90 10.80 13.77
C LEU A 2 -17.67 10.05 12.44
N LEU A 3 -18.75 9.67 11.79
CA LEU A 3 -18.70 9.00 10.48
C LEU A 3 -18.12 9.91 9.39
N ASP A 4 -18.48 11.19 9.38
CA ASP A 4 -17.97 12.14 8.38
C ASP A 4 -16.46 12.35 8.55
N ALA A 5 -15.99 12.46 9.80
CA ALA A 5 -14.56 12.58 10.10
C ALA A 5 -13.77 11.32 9.66
N GLU A 6 -14.34 10.12 9.83
CA GLU A 6 -13.74 8.87 9.39
C GLU A 6 -13.67 8.76 7.86
N ILE A 7 -14.72 9.16 7.18
CA ILE A 7 -14.76 9.23 5.70
C ILE A 7 -13.70 10.20 5.18
N GLU A 8 -13.57 11.36 5.81
CA GLU A 8 -12.56 12.38 5.45
C GLU A 8 -11.15 11.85 5.65
N LEU A 9 -10.87 11.17 6.77
CA LEU A 9 -9.60 10.52 7.05
C LEU A 9 -9.25 9.46 6.00
N MET A 10 -10.19 8.56 5.68
CA MET A 10 -10.00 7.54 4.65
C MET A 10 -9.76 8.14 3.27
N THR A 11 -10.46 9.21 2.94
CA THR A 11 -10.29 9.93 1.66
C THR A 11 -8.89 10.54 1.59
N SER A 12 -8.46 11.23 2.65
CA SER A 12 -7.12 11.83 2.74
C SER A 12 -6.01 10.78 2.63
N ARG A 13 -6.13 9.64 3.32
CA ARG A 13 -5.17 8.53 3.23
C ARG A 13 -5.08 7.97 1.79
N ARG A 14 -6.23 7.83 1.12
CA ARG A 14 -6.27 7.35 -0.27
C ARG A 14 -5.67 8.36 -1.24
N GLU A 15 -5.91 9.64 -1.04
CA GLU A 15 -5.30 10.70 -1.83
C GLU A 15 -3.78 10.72 -1.66
N SER A 16 -3.28 10.59 -0.43
CA SER A 16 -1.85 10.48 -0.12
C SER A 16 -1.21 9.29 -0.84
N LEU A 17 -1.81 8.11 -0.75
CA LEU A 17 -1.35 6.91 -1.47
C LEU A 17 -1.29 7.16 -2.99
N ASN A 18 -2.36 7.72 -3.56
CA ASN A 18 -2.42 7.98 -5.00
C ASN A 18 -1.35 9.00 -5.43
N ALA A 19 -1.07 10.02 -4.63
CA ALA A 19 -0.01 10.99 -4.89
C ALA A 19 1.38 10.33 -4.87
N GLU A 20 1.66 9.47 -3.90
CA GLU A 20 2.91 8.73 -3.79
C GLU A 20 3.09 7.77 -4.97
N LEU A 21 2.07 6.95 -5.29
CA LEU A 21 2.10 6.05 -6.44
C LEU A 21 2.29 6.80 -7.75
N LYS A 22 1.66 7.97 -7.92
CA LYS A 22 1.84 8.82 -9.08
C LYS A 22 3.28 9.30 -9.21
N THR A 23 3.88 9.76 -8.11
CA THR A 23 5.26 10.24 -8.09
C THR A 23 6.24 9.14 -8.48
N LEU A 24 6.10 7.94 -7.91
CA LEU A 24 6.92 6.79 -8.24
C LEU A 24 6.75 6.34 -9.69
N ASN A 25 5.51 6.33 -10.21
CA ASN A 25 5.25 6.01 -11.62
C ASN A 25 5.89 7.03 -12.57
N GLN A 26 5.84 8.32 -12.23
CA GLN A 26 6.51 9.37 -13.01
C GLN A 26 8.04 9.19 -13.00
N ASP A 27 8.62 8.79 -11.85
CA ASP A 27 10.06 8.50 -11.77
C ASP A 27 10.43 7.30 -12.63
N LYS A 28 9.65 6.22 -12.57
CA LYS A 28 9.80 5.04 -13.42
C LYS A 28 9.75 5.38 -14.91
N GLU A 29 8.78 6.20 -15.31
CA GLU A 29 8.63 6.65 -16.69
C GLU A 29 9.84 7.50 -17.14
N ARG A 30 10.29 8.43 -16.28
CA ARG A 30 11.48 9.24 -16.55
C ARG A 30 12.72 8.38 -16.78
N LYS A 31 12.94 7.40 -15.90
CA LYS A 31 14.06 6.44 -16.03
C LYS A 31 13.91 5.58 -17.29
N GLY A 32 12.69 5.20 -17.66
CA GLY A 32 12.40 4.51 -18.93
C GLY A 32 12.79 5.33 -20.14
N LYS A 33 12.54 6.64 -20.14
CA LYS A 33 12.98 7.57 -21.21
C LYS A 33 14.50 7.67 -21.27
N VAL A 34 15.17 7.72 -20.12
CA VAL A 34 16.64 7.69 -20.07
C VAL A 34 17.18 6.40 -20.67
N LEU A 35 16.60 5.25 -20.31
CA LEU A 35 17.00 3.95 -20.86
C LEU A 35 16.83 3.90 -22.40
N SER A 36 15.72 4.42 -22.91
CA SER A 36 15.50 4.53 -24.35
C SER A 36 16.54 5.43 -25.04
N GLY A 37 16.89 6.56 -24.42
CA GLY A 37 17.96 7.46 -24.92
C GLY A 37 19.33 6.78 -24.99
N LEU A 38 19.69 6.05 -23.93
CA LEU A 38 20.93 5.26 -23.89
C LEU A 38 20.95 4.17 -24.99
N GLY A 39 19.79 3.55 -25.24
CA GLY A 39 19.64 2.58 -26.36
C GLY A 39 19.93 3.21 -27.72
N ALA A 40 19.36 4.38 -27.98
CA ALA A 40 19.61 5.12 -29.21
C ALA A 40 21.09 5.55 -29.37
N GLU A 41 21.75 5.94 -28.26
CA GLU A 41 23.15 6.29 -28.26
C GLU A 41 24.05 5.08 -28.56
N ILE A 42 23.74 3.91 -28.00
CA ILE A 42 24.43 2.65 -28.32
C ILE A 42 24.28 2.30 -29.80
N GLU A 43 23.09 2.46 -30.36
CA GLU A 43 22.84 2.20 -31.80
C GLU A 43 23.67 3.14 -32.68
N GLY A 44 23.75 4.43 -32.30
CA GLY A 44 24.63 5.39 -32.95
C GLY A 44 26.09 4.99 -32.90
N GLN A 45 26.61 4.59 -31.73
CA GLN A 45 28.02 4.13 -31.59
C GLN A 45 28.27 2.83 -32.38
N ASN A 46 27.32 1.90 -32.42
CA ASN A 46 27.46 0.69 -33.25
C ASN A 46 27.49 1.01 -34.74
N SER A 47 26.73 2.00 -35.18
CA SER A 47 26.77 2.48 -36.58
C SER A 47 28.13 3.07 -36.93
N LEU A 48 28.73 3.88 -36.00
CA LEU A 48 30.08 4.40 -36.18
C LEU A 48 31.12 3.28 -36.22
N LYS A 49 31.00 2.28 -35.32
CA LYS A 49 31.88 1.09 -35.33
C LYS A 49 31.81 0.35 -36.66
N ALA A 50 30.61 0.19 -37.21
CA ALA A 50 30.41 -0.48 -38.52
C ALA A 50 31.06 0.30 -39.67
N LEU A 51 31.02 1.64 -39.65
CA LEU A 51 31.71 2.49 -40.64
C LEU A 51 33.21 2.39 -40.48
N LEU A 52 33.74 2.49 -39.27
CA LEU A 52 35.14 2.35 -38.98
C LEU A 52 35.70 0.98 -39.43
N ASN A 53 34.98 -0.10 -39.17
CA ASN A 53 35.36 -1.44 -39.62
C ASN A 53 35.46 -1.52 -41.14
N LYS A 54 34.58 -0.85 -41.88
CA LYS A 54 34.66 -0.78 -43.37
C LYS A 54 35.93 -0.02 -43.77
N GLU A 55 36.20 1.13 -43.17
CA GLU A 55 37.44 1.90 -43.43
C GLU A 55 38.71 1.08 -43.15
N MET A 56 38.70 0.35 -42.00
CA MET A 56 39.81 -0.52 -41.64
C MET A 56 40.04 -1.64 -42.66
N LEU A 57 38.98 -2.25 -43.20
CA LEU A 57 39.08 -3.26 -44.23
C LEU A 57 39.69 -2.78 -45.54
N GLU A 58 39.52 -1.49 -45.87
CA GLU A 58 40.09 -0.86 -47.07
C GLU A 58 41.51 -0.35 -46.81
N VAL A 59 41.77 0.26 -45.67
CA VAL A 59 43.00 0.99 -45.38
C VAL A 59 44.13 0.05 -44.88
N LEU A 60 43.80 -0.92 -44.01
CA LEU A 60 44.85 -1.78 -43.40
C LEU A 60 45.68 -2.55 -44.43
N PRO A 61 45.09 -3.15 -45.51
CA PRO A 61 45.87 -3.80 -46.53
C PRO A 61 46.85 -2.88 -47.27
N LEU A 62 46.48 -1.59 -47.43
CA LEU A 62 47.38 -0.59 -48.06
C LEU A 62 48.54 -0.18 -47.12
N VAL A 63 48.31 -0.19 -45.82
CA VAL A 63 49.37 0.03 -44.84
C VAL A 63 50.33 -1.17 -44.83
N ASP A 64 49.77 -2.40 -44.89
CA ASP A 64 50.56 -3.65 -44.93
C ASP A 64 51.42 -3.74 -46.21
N ALA A 65 50.88 -3.21 -47.33
CA ALA A 65 51.59 -3.13 -48.61
C ALA A 65 52.64 -2.01 -48.64
N GLY A 66 52.76 -1.18 -47.58
CA GLY A 66 53.69 -0.04 -47.52
C GLY A 66 53.24 1.19 -48.36
N VAL A 67 52.00 1.21 -48.88
CA VAL A 67 51.45 2.32 -49.65
C VAL A 67 51.05 3.47 -48.72
N LEU A 68 50.55 3.17 -47.53
CA LEU A 68 50.20 4.12 -46.49
C LEU A 68 51.12 3.99 -45.27
N GLY A 69 51.34 5.07 -44.52
CA GLY A 69 52.17 5.06 -43.35
C GLY A 69 51.52 4.32 -42.16
N SER A 70 52.35 3.75 -41.29
CA SER A 70 51.89 3.07 -40.05
C SER A 70 51.09 3.96 -39.09
N SER A 71 51.26 5.29 -39.21
CA SER A 71 50.48 6.27 -38.42
C SER A 71 48.98 6.13 -38.68
N GLU A 72 48.55 5.68 -39.88
CA GLU A 72 47.14 5.51 -40.22
C GLU A 72 46.55 4.32 -39.49
N ARG A 73 47.29 3.19 -39.35
CA ARG A 73 46.91 2.07 -38.50
C ARG A 73 46.67 2.52 -37.06
N PHE A 74 47.59 3.23 -36.46
CA PHE A 74 47.46 3.72 -35.09
C PHE A 74 46.31 4.73 -34.91
N ARG A 75 45.94 5.49 -35.93
CA ARG A 75 44.78 6.36 -35.91
C ARG A 75 43.50 5.53 -35.81
N LEU A 76 43.33 4.55 -36.67
CA LEU A 76 42.16 3.68 -36.73
C LEU A 76 41.99 2.82 -35.46
N GLU A 77 43.08 2.23 -34.97
CA GLU A 77 43.08 1.44 -33.72
C GLU A 77 42.70 2.30 -32.49
N ARG A 78 43.17 3.55 -32.42
CA ARG A 78 42.75 4.46 -31.34
C ARG A 78 41.27 4.86 -31.43
N GLU A 79 40.77 5.03 -32.63
CA GLU A 79 39.39 5.38 -32.88
C GLU A 79 38.48 4.19 -32.51
N GLU A 80 38.87 2.97 -32.90
CA GLU A 80 38.19 1.71 -32.50
C GLU A 80 38.15 1.57 -30.96
N ALA A 81 39.28 1.69 -30.29
CA ALA A 81 39.38 1.62 -28.83
C ALA A 81 38.50 2.70 -28.13
N SER A 82 38.42 3.89 -28.73
CA SER A 82 37.57 4.97 -28.22
C SER A 82 36.10 4.63 -28.31
N ILE A 83 35.62 4.07 -29.44
CA ILE A 83 34.25 3.62 -29.64
C ILE A 83 33.93 2.47 -28.71
N GLU A 84 34.80 1.49 -28.56
CA GLU A 84 34.62 0.36 -27.66
C GLU A 84 34.49 0.79 -26.20
N THR A 85 35.36 1.70 -25.76
CA THR A 85 35.27 2.26 -24.41
C THR A 85 33.95 2.99 -24.18
N LYS A 86 33.46 3.77 -25.15
CA LYS A 86 32.15 4.41 -25.08
C LYS A 86 31.00 3.43 -24.99
N LEU A 87 31.03 2.38 -25.83
CA LEU A 87 30.02 1.31 -25.79
C LEU A 87 29.99 0.58 -24.45
N GLN A 88 31.16 0.31 -23.87
CA GLN A 88 31.24 -0.29 -22.54
C GLN A 88 30.59 0.63 -21.47
N VAL A 89 30.96 1.90 -21.43
CA VAL A 89 30.40 2.86 -20.48
C VAL A 89 28.88 2.99 -20.65
N LEU A 90 28.38 3.00 -21.88
CA LEU A 90 26.94 3.04 -22.16
C LEU A 90 26.23 1.76 -21.70
N SER A 91 26.86 0.59 -21.89
CA SER A 91 26.30 -0.68 -21.44
C SER A 91 26.19 -0.75 -19.92
N GLU A 92 27.18 -0.22 -19.21
CA GLU A 92 27.16 -0.11 -17.74
C GLU A 92 26.04 0.84 -17.25
N LYS A 93 25.88 2.00 -17.91
CA LYS A 93 24.77 2.93 -17.62
C LYS A 93 23.40 2.30 -17.87
N VAL A 94 23.25 1.52 -18.94
CA VAL A 94 22.01 0.75 -19.22
C VAL A 94 21.74 -0.22 -18.10
N ALA A 95 22.72 -1.01 -17.65
CA ALA A 95 22.57 -1.95 -16.56
C ALA A 95 22.17 -1.24 -15.27
N GLN A 96 22.84 -0.15 -14.92
CA GLN A 96 22.49 0.66 -13.76
C GLN A 96 21.05 1.22 -13.84
N THR A 97 20.69 1.81 -14.97
CA THR A 97 19.32 2.38 -15.15
C THR A 97 18.24 1.31 -15.04
N LYS A 98 18.50 0.09 -15.55
CA LYS A 98 17.57 -1.04 -15.40
C LYS A 98 17.37 -1.42 -13.94
N LEU A 99 18.45 -1.51 -13.16
CA LEU A 99 18.36 -1.77 -11.71
C LEU A 99 17.58 -0.69 -10.97
N GLU A 100 17.78 0.58 -11.33
CA GLU A 100 17.03 1.69 -10.75
C GLU A 100 15.52 1.62 -11.08
N ILE A 101 15.15 1.19 -12.30
CA ILE A 101 13.76 0.98 -12.70
C ILE A 101 13.14 -0.17 -11.89
N GLU A 102 13.88 -1.25 -11.69
CA GLU A 102 13.45 -2.40 -10.88
C GLU A 102 13.26 -2.00 -9.40
N GLN A 103 14.17 -1.19 -8.87
CA GLN A 103 14.07 -0.66 -7.50
C GLN A 103 12.80 0.19 -7.33
N VAL A 104 12.50 1.09 -8.26
CA VAL A 104 11.25 1.87 -8.22
C VAL A 104 10.03 0.94 -8.35
N GLY A 105 10.10 -0.11 -9.17
CA GLY A 105 9.08 -1.14 -9.26
C GLY A 105 8.80 -1.82 -7.92
N SER A 106 9.86 -2.19 -7.21
CA SER A 106 9.78 -2.80 -5.86
C SER A 106 9.21 -1.81 -4.84
N GLN A 107 9.57 -0.53 -4.92
CA GLN A 107 8.99 0.51 -4.05
C GLN A 107 7.49 0.68 -4.28
N LEU A 108 7.03 0.72 -5.54
CA LEU A 108 5.61 0.77 -5.88
C LEU A 108 4.84 -0.39 -5.25
N GLN A 109 5.38 -1.60 -5.34
CA GLN A 109 4.77 -2.78 -4.75
C GLN A 109 4.74 -2.70 -3.22
N SER A 110 5.83 -2.26 -2.60
CA SER A 110 5.94 -2.12 -1.15
C SER A 110 4.94 -1.11 -0.59
N VAL A 111 4.80 0.05 -1.22
CA VAL A 111 3.83 1.08 -0.82
C VAL A 111 2.40 0.50 -0.84
N GLN A 112 2.05 -0.24 -1.89
CA GLN A 112 0.73 -0.83 -2.02
C GLN A 112 0.47 -1.95 -0.99
N ILE A 113 1.47 -2.79 -0.73
CA ILE A 113 1.38 -3.86 0.28
C ILE A 113 1.24 -3.25 1.68
N ASN A 114 2.04 -2.24 2.01
CA ASN A 114 2.01 -1.59 3.31
C ASN A 114 0.64 -0.96 3.58
N TYR A 115 0.11 -0.22 2.62
CA TYR A 115 -1.23 0.37 2.71
C TYR A 115 -2.31 -0.69 2.94
N ASN A 116 -2.31 -1.77 2.16
CA ASN A 116 -3.26 -2.86 2.33
C ASN A 116 -3.11 -3.53 3.69
N THR A 117 -1.89 -3.76 4.16
CA THR A 117 -1.61 -4.38 5.45
C THR A 117 -2.15 -3.53 6.60
N GLU A 118 -1.93 -2.21 6.55
CA GLU A 118 -2.46 -1.27 7.54
C GLU A 118 -3.99 -1.31 7.59
N ILE A 119 -4.66 -1.26 6.44
CA ILE A 119 -6.12 -1.35 6.34
C ILE A 119 -6.66 -2.68 6.90
N TYR A 120 -6.00 -3.80 6.59
CA TYR A 120 -6.42 -5.10 7.11
C TYR A 120 -6.23 -5.22 8.63
N GLN A 121 -5.15 -4.68 9.17
CA GLN A 121 -4.90 -4.65 10.62
C GLN A 121 -5.96 -3.81 11.34
N GLU A 122 -6.21 -2.60 10.86
CA GLU A 122 -7.24 -1.71 11.42
C GLU A 122 -8.62 -2.35 11.35
N ARG A 123 -8.99 -2.93 10.20
CA ARG A 123 -10.26 -3.66 10.05
C ARG A 123 -10.38 -4.82 11.05
N SER A 124 -9.31 -5.59 11.23
CA SER A 124 -9.30 -6.73 12.16
C SER A 124 -9.52 -6.26 13.60
N GLN A 125 -8.85 -5.17 13.99
CA GLN A 125 -9.01 -4.58 15.32
C GLN A 125 -10.45 -4.11 15.56
N VAL A 126 -10.99 -3.29 14.64
CA VAL A 126 -12.36 -2.77 14.75
C VAL A 126 -13.39 -3.90 14.76
N THR A 127 -13.19 -4.94 13.95
CA THR A 127 -14.07 -6.12 13.96
C THR A 127 -14.03 -6.84 15.31
N GLY A 128 -12.85 -6.95 15.92
CA GLY A 128 -12.71 -7.51 17.27
C GLY A 128 -13.42 -6.68 18.33
N GLU A 129 -13.29 -5.36 18.31
CA GLU A 129 -13.97 -4.45 19.22
C GLU A 129 -15.51 -4.52 19.08
N ILE A 130 -16.00 -4.60 17.85
CA ILE A 130 -17.45 -4.79 17.58
C ILE A 130 -17.93 -6.11 18.20
N ALA A 131 -17.22 -7.22 17.96
CA ALA A 131 -17.59 -8.52 18.52
C ALA A 131 -17.63 -8.51 20.05
N GLU A 132 -16.65 -7.86 20.70
CA GLU A 132 -16.65 -7.70 22.16
C GLU A 132 -17.86 -6.89 22.66
N LEU A 133 -18.19 -5.78 21.98
CA LEU A 133 -19.35 -4.97 22.33
C LEU A 133 -20.67 -5.71 22.13
N GLU A 134 -20.78 -6.50 21.06
CA GLU A 134 -21.97 -7.33 20.77
C GLU A 134 -22.19 -8.38 21.85
N VAL A 135 -21.13 -8.98 22.39
CA VAL A 135 -21.23 -9.93 23.53
C VAL A 135 -21.64 -9.24 24.83
N ARG A 136 -21.17 -8.01 25.08
CA ARG A 136 -21.48 -7.25 26.31
C ARG A 136 -22.87 -6.63 26.29
N LEU A 137 -23.37 -6.25 25.13
CA LEU A 137 -24.62 -5.50 24.96
C LEU A 137 -25.85 -6.21 25.54
N PRO A 138 -26.06 -7.55 25.37
CA PRO A 138 -27.19 -8.28 25.97
C PRO A 138 -27.18 -8.21 27.50
N ALA A 139 -26.01 -8.38 28.11
CA ALA A 139 -25.88 -8.31 29.58
C ALA A 139 -26.20 -6.92 30.13
N ILE A 140 -25.77 -5.86 29.43
CA ILE A 140 -26.07 -4.48 29.82
C ILE A 140 -27.59 -4.22 29.63
N ARG A 141 -28.18 -4.66 28.53
CA ARG A 141 -29.62 -4.52 28.28
C ARG A 141 -30.44 -5.28 29.33
N GLN A 142 -29.97 -6.47 29.76
CA GLN A 142 -30.65 -7.22 30.80
C GLN A 142 -30.60 -6.49 32.14
N ARG A 143 -29.42 -5.98 32.55
CA ARG A 143 -29.28 -5.16 33.76
C ARG A 143 -30.18 -3.91 33.71
N LEU A 144 -30.26 -3.25 32.56
CA LEU A 144 -31.16 -2.09 32.39
C LEU A 144 -32.63 -2.47 32.57
N LYS A 145 -33.07 -3.62 32.06
CA LYS A 145 -34.45 -4.13 32.29
C LYS A 145 -34.69 -4.42 33.77
N GLU A 146 -33.69 -4.93 34.47
CA GLU A 146 -33.82 -5.25 35.90
C GLU A 146 -33.86 -4.01 36.81
N THR A 147 -33.50 -2.81 36.28
CA THR A 147 -33.70 -1.55 37.03
C THR A 147 -35.17 -1.13 37.10
N GLU A 148 -36.01 -1.66 36.21
CA GLU A 148 -37.44 -1.43 36.21
C GLU A 148 -38.15 -2.73 36.60
N ILE A 149 -38.61 -2.80 37.86
CA ILE A 149 -39.30 -3.96 38.37
C ILE A 149 -40.79 -3.89 37.92
N ARG A 150 -41.18 -4.81 37.07
CA ARG A 150 -42.57 -4.91 36.57
C ARG A 150 -43.25 -6.16 37.09
N SER A 151 -44.57 -6.04 37.30
CA SER A 151 -45.40 -7.21 37.61
C SER A 151 -45.37 -8.26 36.48
N PRO A 152 -45.13 -9.54 36.80
CA PRO A 152 -45.20 -10.61 35.80
C PRO A 152 -46.63 -10.98 35.37
N ILE A 153 -47.64 -10.49 36.09
CA ILE A 153 -49.07 -10.79 35.84
C ILE A 153 -49.91 -9.53 35.99
N ASP A 154 -51.03 -9.48 35.28
CA ASP A 154 -52.05 -8.47 35.48
C ASP A 154 -52.81 -8.76 36.76
N GLY A 155 -52.86 -7.78 37.69
CA GLY A 155 -53.45 -7.98 38.98
C GLY A 155 -53.58 -6.68 39.78
N ILE A 156 -54.20 -6.84 40.99
CA ILE A 156 -54.35 -5.75 41.95
C ILE A 156 -53.25 -5.90 43.01
N VAL A 157 -52.57 -4.79 43.31
CA VAL A 157 -51.55 -4.76 44.35
C VAL A 157 -52.22 -4.88 45.69
N ASN A 158 -52.03 -6.00 46.40
CA ASN A 158 -52.58 -6.22 47.72
C ASN A 158 -51.74 -5.57 48.80
N ARG A 159 -50.42 -5.64 48.71
CA ARG A 159 -49.50 -5.05 49.69
C ARG A 159 -48.19 -4.65 49.02
N VAL A 160 -47.66 -3.54 49.47
CA VAL A 160 -46.28 -3.06 49.15
C VAL A 160 -45.46 -3.08 50.42
N PHE A 161 -44.32 -3.73 50.40
CA PHE A 161 -43.48 -3.88 51.61
C PHE A 161 -42.47 -2.73 51.76
N PHE A 162 -42.10 -2.05 50.66
CA PHE A 162 -41.17 -0.91 50.63
C PHE A 162 -41.90 0.35 50.21
N ASN A 163 -42.15 1.26 51.18
CA ASN A 163 -42.86 2.51 50.95
C ASN A 163 -41.95 3.73 50.94
N SER A 164 -40.65 3.56 51.12
CA SER A 164 -39.69 4.67 51.23
C SER A 164 -38.83 4.80 49.97
N LEU A 165 -38.70 6.00 49.44
CA LEU A 165 -37.71 6.28 48.41
C LEU A 165 -36.30 6.06 48.94
N GLY A 166 -35.44 5.36 48.23
CA GLY A 166 -34.09 5.06 48.63
C GLY A 166 -33.97 3.82 49.52
N ALA A 167 -35.04 3.03 49.75
CA ALA A 167 -34.95 1.77 50.44
C ALA A 167 -34.08 0.78 49.67
N VAL A 168 -33.23 0.05 50.37
CA VAL A 168 -32.38 -1.00 49.80
C VAL A 168 -33.13 -2.33 49.90
N VAL A 169 -33.32 -3.00 48.79
CA VAL A 169 -33.98 -4.31 48.68
C VAL A 169 -32.90 -5.36 48.46
N SER A 170 -32.89 -6.42 49.28
CA SER A 170 -31.98 -7.54 49.14
C SER A 170 -32.47 -8.51 48.03
N SER A 171 -31.52 -9.25 47.45
CA SER A 171 -31.87 -10.25 46.44
C SER A 171 -32.80 -11.34 47.06
N GLY A 172 -33.93 -11.58 46.38
CA GLY A 172 -34.93 -12.54 46.85
C GLY A 172 -35.95 -11.99 47.87
N GLU A 173 -35.91 -10.71 48.18
CA GLU A 173 -36.86 -10.06 49.10
C GLU A 173 -38.16 -9.70 48.38
N ILE A 174 -39.32 -9.90 49.07
CA ILE A 174 -40.63 -9.63 48.49
C ILE A 174 -40.89 -8.12 48.48
N ILE A 175 -41.11 -7.53 47.32
CA ILE A 175 -41.34 -6.10 47.13
C ILE A 175 -42.83 -5.77 47.25
N ALA A 176 -43.64 -6.55 46.56
CA ALA A 176 -45.10 -6.35 46.55
C ALA A 176 -45.81 -7.70 46.33
N GLU A 177 -47.05 -7.78 46.87
CA GLU A 177 -47.96 -8.89 46.68
C GLU A 177 -49.09 -8.50 45.70
N ILE A 178 -49.24 -9.29 44.64
CA ILE A 178 -50.20 -9.00 43.54
C ILE A 178 -51.21 -10.14 43.46
N VAL A 179 -52.50 -9.80 43.50
CA VAL A 179 -53.58 -10.74 43.32
C VAL A 179 -54.05 -10.69 41.86
N PRO A 180 -53.96 -11.77 41.11
CA PRO A 180 -54.35 -11.81 39.69
C PRO A 180 -55.83 -11.48 39.50
N THR A 181 -56.14 -10.62 38.53
CA THR A 181 -57.55 -10.23 38.23
C THR A 181 -58.29 -11.29 37.40
N GLN A 182 -57.55 -12.20 36.76
CA GLN A 182 -58.12 -13.35 36.01
C GLN A 182 -57.60 -14.66 36.60
N GLY A 183 -58.19 -15.10 37.67
CA GLY A 183 -58.01 -16.45 38.23
C GLY A 183 -59.19 -17.33 37.76
N LYS A 184 -58.94 -18.22 36.82
CA LYS A 184 -59.77 -19.43 36.77
C LYS A 184 -59.37 -20.27 37.99
N LEU A 185 -60.32 -20.47 38.90
CA LEU A 185 -60.35 -21.57 39.83
C LEU A 185 -60.20 -22.89 39.11
#